data_54fc5d24524ce599c2b25a10a5ad3d9d
#
_entry.id   54fc5d24524ce599c2b25a10a5ad3d9d
#
_cell.length_a   1.000
_cell.length_b   1.000
_cell.length_c   1.000
_cell.angle_alpha   90.00
_cell.angle_beta   90.00
_cell.angle_gamma   90.00
#
_symmetry.space_group_name_H-M   'P 1'
#
loop_
_entity.id
_entity.type
_entity.pdbx_description
1 polymer ?
#
loop_
_entity_poly.entity_id
_entity_poly.type
_entity_poly.pdbx_seq_one_letter_code
_entity_poly.pdbx_strand_id
1 'polypeptide(L)'
;FTYHHNTIEAYFPIAVAILDAGLVCSASLPSPAEMGASIHINGTGSSIIDTVFVCRKTGFISKKSLPFSAAGVAGLVCQDLAELRKGNVKPSIGDTRCIAYGHLIRLAIWNLRSTWDNSTNTSKKLSAVADWLRAFGGWPEVERHLNELNGTCYNEPLLTVRENTMDYGVEYAHVSF
;
A
#
# COMPACT_ATOMS: atom_id res chain seq x y z
N PHE A 1 -5.00 8.87 -5.97
CA PHE A 1 -5.78 9.43 -4.86
C PHE A 1 -5.14 9.09 -3.52
N THR A 2 -5.44 9.87 -2.50
CA THR A 2 -5.00 9.66 -1.12
C THR A 2 -6.12 9.08 -0.28
N TYR A 3 -5.77 8.29 0.72
CA TYR A 3 -6.70 7.74 1.69
C TYR A 3 -6.02 7.51 3.04
N HIS A 4 -6.76 7.76 4.11
CA HIS A 4 -6.30 7.55 5.48
C HIS A 4 -7.42 6.97 6.33
N HIS A 5 -7.11 5.91 7.07
CA HIS A 5 -7.97 5.39 8.12
C HIS A 5 -7.18 4.49 9.09
N ASN A 6 -7.61 4.46 10.36
CA ASN A 6 -6.91 3.71 11.41
C ASN A 6 -7.26 2.22 11.46
N THR A 7 -8.27 1.76 10.68
CA THR A 7 -8.68 0.36 10.61
C THR A 7 -8.62 -0.16 9.19
N ILE A 8 -8.19 -1.41 9.03
CA ILE A 8 -8.03 -2.04 7.70
C ILE A 8 -9.36 -2.21 6.98
N GLU A 9 -10.46 -2.41 7.72
CA GLU A 9 -11.79 -2.63 7.19
C GLU A 9 -12.28 -1.44 6.35
N ALA A 10 -11.88 -0.23 6.73
CA ALA A 10 -12.22 0.99 6.00
C ALA A 10 -11.58 1.05 4.60
N TYR A 11 -10.54 0.26 4.35
CA TYR A 11 -9.89 0.14 3.05
C TYR A 11 -10.58 -0.87 2.11
N PHE A 12 -11.44 -1.75 2.62
CA PHE A 12 -12.11 -2.75 1.76
C PHE A 12 -12.95 -2.13 0.66
N PRO A 13 -13.77 -1.09 0.92
CA PRO A 13 -14.49 -0.40 -0.16
C PRO A 13 -13.57 0.21 -1.22
N ILE A 14 -12.38 0.67 -0.82
CA ILE A 14 -11.38 1.21 -1.75
C ILE A 14 -10.88 0.10 -2.68
N ALA A 15 -10.54 -1.06 -2.13
CA ALA A 15 -10.11 -2.22 -2.93
C ALA A 15 -11.21 -2.64 -3.91
N VAL A 16 -12.46 -2.71 -3.46
CA VAL A 16 -13.63 -3.04 -4.30
C VAL A 16 -13.77 -2.02 -5.43
N ALA A 17 -13.71 -0.72 -5.13
CA ALA A 17 -13.87 0.33 -6.14
C ALA A 17 -12.76 0.27 -7.21
N ILE A 18 -11.51 0.02 -6.82
CA ILE A 18 -10.38 -0.13 -7.76
C ILE A 18 -10.59 -1.37 -8.65
N LEU A 19 -11.02 -2.49 -8.06
CA LEU A 19 -11.28 -3.73 -8.77
C LEU A 19 -12.47 -3.59 -9.74
N ASP A 20 -13.56 -2.96 -9.31
CA ASP A 20 -14.74 -2.70 -10.15
C ASP A 20 -14.42 -1.77 -11.32
N ALA A 21 -13.51 -0.82 -11.13
CA ALA A 21 -13.01 0.04 -12.20
C ALA A 21 -12.07 -0.67 -13.20
N GLY A 22 -11.76 -1.96 -13.00
CA GLY A 22 -10.85 -2.70 -13.87
C GLY A 22 -9.38 -2.31 -13.69
N LEU A 23 -9.05 -1.67 -12.56
CA LEU A 23 -7.71 -1.20 -12.25
C LEU A 23 -6.96 -2.15 -11.30
N VAL A 24 -5.65 -1.94 -11.21
CA VAL A 24 -4.78 -2.48 -10.17
C VAL A 24 -4.03 -1.35 -9.48
N CYS A 25 -3.62 -1.55 -8.24
CA CYS A 25 -2.80 -0.61 -7.52
C CYS A 25 -1.31 -0.89 -7.83
N SER A 26 -0.68 -0.03 -8.60
CA SER A 26 0.72 -0.19 -9.00
C SER A 26 1.69 0.19 -7.88
N ALA A 27 1.35 1.20 -7.09
CA ALA A 27 2.11 1.60 -5.92
C ALA A 27 1.19 2.03 -4.78
N SER A 28 1.66 1.83 -3.56
CA SER A 28 1.13 2.38 -2.34
C SER A 28 2.27 3.14 -1.68
N LEU A 29 2.13 4.44 -1.51
CA LEU A 29 3.19 5.32 -1.04
C LEU A 29 2.70 6.11 0.18
N PRO A 30 3.50 6.21 1.25
CA PRO A 30 3.18 7.09 2.36
C PRO A 30 3.45 8.56 1.97
N SER A 31 2.56 9.44 2.36
CA SER A 31 2.73 10.88 2.22
C SER A 31 2.34 11.57 3.51
N PRO A 32 3.14 12.51 4.04
CA PRO A 32 2.70 13.33 5.17
C PRO A 32 1.38 14.03 4.81
N ALA A 33 0.39 13.92 5.70
CA ALA A 33 -0.89 14.58 5.50
C ALA A 33 -0.74 16.10 5.59
N GLU A 34 -1.48 16.84 4.76
CA GLU A 34 -1.44 18.31 4.75
C GLU A 34 -1.81 18.92 6.11
N MET A 35 -2.62 18.22 6.90
CA MET A 35 -3.09 18.66 8.22
C MET A 35 -2.21 18.19 9.39
N GLY A 36 -0.99 17.76 9.16
CA GLY A 36 -0.07 17.33 10.22
C GLY A 36 0.24 18.38 11.29
N ALA A 37 -0.11 19.65 11.05
CA ALA A 37 -0.02 20.75 12.02
C ALA A 37 -1.29 20.97 12.87
N SER A 38 -2.37 20.18 12.66
CA SER A 38 -3.61 20.33 13.41
C SER A 38 -3.42 19.86 14.86
N ILE A 39 -3.67 20.79 15.80
CA ILE A 39 -3.58 20.56 17.26
C ILE A 39 -4.49 19.39 17.72
N HIS A 40 -5.54 19.09 16.98
CA HIS A 40 -6.50 18.02 17.30
C HIS A 40 -5.99 16.60 16.99
N ILE A 41 -4.90 16.46 16.24
CA ILE A 41 -4.33 15.16 15.86
C ILE A 41 -3.21 14.76 16.83
N ASN A 42 -2.58 15.72 17.50
CA ASN A 42 -1.51 15.48 18.46
C ASN A 42 -2.07 14.98 19.80
N GLY A 43 -2.02 13.68 20.06
CA GLY A 43 -2.31 13.13 21.37
C GLY A 43 -3.01 11.78 21.44
N THR A 44 -3.54 11.26 20.33
CA THR A 44 -4.35 10.02 20.34
C THR A 44 -3.71 8.82 19.65
N GLY A 45 -2.43 8.89 19.28
CA GLY A 45 -1.77 7.82 18.49
C GLY A 45 -2.31 7.70 17.05
N SER A 46 -3.01 8.74 16.58
CA SER A 46 -3.48 8.83 15.20
C SER A 46 -2.31 8.95 14.24
N SER A 47 -2.42 8.34 13.07
CA SER A 47 -1.45 8.51 12.00
C SER A 47 -1.55 9.91 11.40
N ILE A 48 -0.39 10.48 11.05
CA ILE A 48 -0.26 11.72 10.27
C ILE A 48 0.14 11.44 8.82
N ILE A 49 0.11 10.17 8.42
CA ILE A 49 0.50 9.71 7.09
C ILE A 49 -0.73 9.30 6.32
N ASP A 50 -0.90 9.88 5.14
CA ASP A 50 -1.86 9.43 4.14
C ASP A 50 -1.24 8.35 3.26
N THR A 51 -2.06 7.42 2.79
CA THR A 51 -1.67 6.45 1.77
C THR A 51 -2.03 6.97 0.39
N VAL A 52 -1.04 7.16 -0.48
CA VAL A 52 -1.23 7.51 -1.89
C VAL A 52 -1.35 6.21 -2.70
N PHE A 53 -2.52 5.92 -3.24
CA PHE A 53 -2.75 4.80 -4.15
C PHE A 53 -2.55 5.23 -5.61
N VAL A 54 -1.58 4.62 -6.27
CA VAL A 54 -1.34 4.80 -7.71
C VAL A 54 -2.02 3.65 -8.45
N CYS A 55 -3.08 3.95 -9.21
CA CYS A 55 -3.88 2.95 -9.89
C CYS A 55 -3.67 3.02 -11.41
N ARG A 56 -3.59 1.84 -12.05
CA ARG A 56 -3.34 1.70 -13.50
C ARG A 56 -4.15 0.54 -14.07
N LYS A 57 -4.32 0.53 -15.39
CA LYS A 57 -4.85 -0.65 -16.11
C LYS A 57 -3.84 -1.80 -16.08
N THR A 58 -4.32 -3.04 -16.02
CA THR A 58 -3.51 -4.25 -15.83
C THR A 58 -2.43 -4.48 -16.88
N GLY A 59 -2.63 -4.04 -18.13
CA GLY A 59 -1.68 -4.26 -19.23
C GLY A 59 -0.34 -3.50 -19.12
N PHE A 60 -0.22 -2.57 -18.18
CA PHE A 60 0.96 -1.70 -18.05
C PHE A 60 1.93 -2.11 -16.95
N ILE A 61 1.67 -3.18 -16.21
CA ILE A 61 2.47 -3.53 -15.02
C ILE A 61 2.63 -5.03 -14.88
N SER A 62 3.82 -5.46 -14.46
CA SER A 62 4.12 -6.86 -14.18
C SER A 62 3.83 -7.21 -12.71
N LYS A 63 3.13 -8.33 -12.48
CA LYS A 63 2.91 -8.91 -11.16
C LYS A 63 4.21 -9.46 -10.52
N LYS A 64 5.23 -9.71 -11.31
CA LYS A 64 6.47 -10.40 -10.88
C LYS A 64 7.27 -9.66 -9.81
N SER A 65 7.08 -8.34 -9.66
CA SER A 65 7.81 -7.51 -8.71
C SER A 65 7.14 -7.36 -7.34
N LEU A 66 5.97 -7.99 -7.12
CA LEU A 66 5.23 -7.83 -5.87
C LEU A 66 5.68 -8.87 -4.84
N PRO A 67 5.99 -8.46 -3.59
CA PRO A 67 6.35 -9.37 -2.52
C PRO A 67 5.08 -10.03 -1.93
N PHE A 68 4.66 -11.17 -2.45
CA PHE A 68 3.47 -11.89 -1.99
C PHE A 68 3.71 -12.67 -0.68
N SER A 69 4.33 -12.04 0.30
CA SER A 69 4.50 -12.59 1.65
C SER A 69 4.40 -11.48 2.71
N ALA A 70 4.02 -11.83 3.92
CA ALA A 70 3.96 -10.87 5.03
C ALA A 70 5.34 -10.31 5.36
N ALA A 71 6.39 -11.13 5.28
CA ALA A 71 7.78 -10.67 5.41
C ALA A 71 8.16 -9.65 4.33
N GLY A 72 7.73 -9.87 3.09
CA GLY A 72 7.94 -8.92 2.00
C GLY A 72 7.20 -7.60 2.23
N VAL A 73 5.97 -7.64 2.74
CA VAL A 73 5.23 -6.43 3.14
C VAL A 73 5.97 -5.70 4.26
N ALA A 74 6.45 -6.42 5.28
CA ALA A 74 7.25 -5.83 6.36
C ALA A 74 8.51 -5.13 5.83
N GLY A 75 9.19 -5.72 4.85
CA GLY A 75 10.33 -5.10 4.17
C GLY A 75 9.97 -3.79 3.47
N LEU A 76 8.83 -3.74 2.74
CA LEU A 76 8.35 -2.49 2.13
C LEU A 76 8.01 -1.43 3.18
N VAL A 77 7.35 -1.81 4.26
CA VAL A 77 7.05 -0.89 5.37
C VAL A 77 8.34 -0.31 5.97
N CYS A 78 9.36 -1.14 6.21
CA CYS A 78 10.66 -0.68 6.71
C CYS A 78 11.31 0.31 5.75
N GLN A 79 11.25 0.04 4.45
CA GLN A 79 11.78 0.94 3.41
C GLN A 79 11.06 2.29 3.44
N ASP A 80 9.73 2.30 3.46
CA ASP A 80 8.93 3.52 3.50
C ASP A 80 9.20 4.33 4.77
N LEU A 81 9.31 3.66 5.93
CA LEU A 81 9.67 4.31 7.19
C LEU A 81 11.07 4.94 7.15
N ALA A 82 12.02 4.29 6.49
CA ALA A 82 13.36 4.82 6.31
C ALA A 82 13.36 6.09 5.42
N GLU A 83 12.60 6.08 4.32
CA GLU A 83 12.47 7.25 3.44
C GLU A 83 11.78 8.43 4.15
N LEU A 84 10.72 8.18 4.92
CA LEU A 84 10.07 9.21 5.73
C LEU A 84 11.05 9.85 6.74
N ARG A 85 11.88 9.04 7.39
CA ARG A 85 12.90 9.54 8.33
C ARG A 85 13.98 10.37 7.65
N LYS A 86 14.41 9.99 6.43
CA LYS A 86 15.31 10.82 5.61
C LYS A 86 14.70 12.19 5.30
N GLY A 87 13.37 12.24 5.12
CA GLY A 87 12.60 13.47 4.97
C GLY A 87 12.31 14.21 6.29
N ASN A 88 12.97 13.84 7.41
CA ASN A 88 12.73 14.40 8.76
C ASN A 88 11.31 14.17 9.31
N VAL A 89 10.56 13.23 8.77
CA VAL A 89 9.30 12.78 9.35
C VAL A 89 9.62 11.74 10.44
N LYS A 90 8.94 11.83 11.59
CA LYS A 90 9.06 10.87 12.69
C LYS A 90 7.81 9.98 12.73
N PRO A 91 7.80 8.84 12.03
CA PRO A 91 6.63 7.99 11.97
C PRO A 91 6.29 7.40 13.34
N SER A 92 5.01 7.38 13.66
CA SER A 92 4.43 6.71 14.83
C SER A 92 4.12 5.25 14.53
N ILE A 93 3.68 4.50 15.55
CA ILE A 93 3.15 3.14 15.36
C ILE A 93 1.85 3.16 14.52
N GLY A 94 1.04 4.21 14.64
CA GLY A 94 -0.14 4.43 13.81
C GLY A 94 0.23 4.60 12.34
N ASP A 95 1.28 5.38 12.05
CA ASP A 95 1.79 5.57 10.69
C ASP A 95 2.30 4.26 10.09
N THR A 96 3.06 3.48 10.86
CA THR A 96 3.54 2.15 10.47
C THR A 96 2.38 1.25 10.04
N ARG A 97 1.29 1.28 10.80
CA ARG A 97 0.08 0.50 10.52
C ARG A 97 -0.63 0.97 9.25
N CYS A 98 -0.79 2.28 9.06
CA CYS A 98 -1.40 2.84 7.84
C CYS A 98 -0.59 2.48 6.58
N ILE A 99 0.74 2.55 6.64
CA ILE A 99 1.64 2.14 5.55
C ILE A 99 1.42 0.65 5.22
N ALA A 100 1.40 -0.21 6.24
CA ALA A 100 1.15 -1.64 6.06
C ALA A 100 -0.21 -1.92 5.43
N TYR A 101 -1.26 -1.20 5.84
CA TYR A 101 -2.60 -1.32 5.25
C TYR A 101 -2.59 -0.99 3.76
N GLY A 102 -1.90 0.07 3.36
CA GLY A 102 -1.74 0.43 1.96
C GLY A 102 -1.12 -0.72 1.13
N HIS A 103 -0.04 -1.32 1.60
CA HIS A 103 0.60 -2.45 0.92
C HIS A 103 -0.26 -3.71 0.93
N LEU A 104 -0.92 -4.04 2.03
CA LEU A 104 -1.83 -5.19 2.13
C LEU A 104 -2.99 -5.07 1.13
N ILE A 105 -3.60 -3.90 1.03
CA ILE A 105 -4.68 -3.63 0.07
C ILE A 105 -4.17 -3.69 -1.37
N ARG A 106 -2.98 -3.14 -1.65
CA ARG A 106 -2.32 -3.29 -2.95
C ARG A 106 -2.20 -4.75 -3.35
N LEU A 107 -1.73 -5.62 -2.47
CA LEU A 107 -1.57 -7.05 -2.74
C LEU A 107 -2.92 -7.75 -2.92
N ALA A 108 -3.93 -7.43 -2.10
CA ALA A 108 -5.28 -7.97 -2.23
C ALA A 108 -5.87 -7.67 -3.62
N ILE A 109 -5.75 -6.41 -4.08
CA ILE A 109 -6.20 -5.99 -5.41
C ILE A 109 -5.52 -6.81 -6.51
N TRP A 110 -4.20 -6.99 -6.44
CA TRP A 110 -3.47 -7.77 -7.44
C TRP A 110 -3.87 -9.25 -7.46
N ASN A 111 -4.09 -9.84 -6.29
CA ASN A 111 -4.47 -11.24 -6.20
C ASN A 111 -5.89 -11.47 -6.72
N LEU A 112 -6.83 -10.62 -6.31
CA LEU A 112 -8.23 -10.77 -6.64
C LEU A 112 -8.55 -10.37 -8.09
N ARG A 113 -7.70 -9.58 -8.76
CA ARG A 113 -7.99 -9.02 -10.10
C ARG A 113 -8.36 -10.07 -11.14
N SER A 114 -7.69 -11.22 -11.17
CA SER A 114 -7.91 -12.25 -12.18
C SER A 114 -9.24 -13.01 -12.02
N THR A 115 -9.78 -13.03 -10.82
CA THR A 115 -11.03 -13.74 -10.48
C THR A 115 -12.18 -12.79 -10.17
N TRP A 116 -11.96 -11.48 -10.35
CA TRP A 116 -12.93 -10.47 -9.98
C TRP A 116 -14.12 -10.44 -10.94
N ASP A 117 -15.32 -10.58 -10.37
CA ASP A 117 -16.58 -10.50 -11.09
C ASP A 117 -17.37 -9.26 -10.67
N ASN A 118 -17.55 -8.35 -11.63
CA ASN A 118 -18.28 -7.10 -11.41
C ASN A 118 -19.79 -7.33 -11.18
N SER A 119 -20.33 -8.47 -11.60
CA SER A 119 -21.75 -8.80 -11.41
C SER A 119 -22.08 -9.24 -9.98
N THR A 120 -21.07 -9.62 -9.19
CA THR A 120 -21.23 -10.02 -7.80
C THR A 120 -21.70 -8.83 -6.94
N ASN A 121 -22.57 -9.08 -5.96
CA ASN A 121 -23.05 -8.02 -5.07
C ASN A 121 -21.95 -7.49 -4.15
N THR A 122 -22.10 -6.24 -3.71
CA THR A 122 -21.10 -5.50 -2.90
C THR A 122 -20.71 -6.24 -1.62
N SER A 123 -21.66 -6.85 -0.92
CA SER A 123 -21.37 -7.58 0.33
C SER A 123 -20.41 -8.74 0.09
N LYS A 124 -20.62 -9.54 -0.94
CA LYS A 124 -19.72 -10.64 -1.32
C LYS A 124 -18.35 -10.12 -1.77
N LYS A 125 -18.31 -8.99 -2.48
CA LYS A 125 -17.07 -8.33 -2.88
C LYS A 125 -16.24 -7.90 -1.67
N LEU A 126 -16.87 -7.26 -0.69
CA LEU A 126 -16.22 -6.87 0.56
C LEU A 126 -15.72 -8.11 1.34
N SER A 127 -16.54 -9.16 1.42
CA SER A 127 -16.12 -10.43 2.04
C SER A 127 -14.92 -11.05 1.32
N ALA A 128 -14.87 -11.02 -0.01
CA ALA A 128 -13.73 -11.56 -0.75
C ALA A 128 -12.41 -10.84 -0.41
N VAL A 129 -12.43 -9.51 -0.25
CA VAL A 129 -11.26 -8.74 0.20
C VAL A 129 -10.88 -9.12 1.64
N ALA A 130 -11.87 -9.18 2.54
CA ALA A 130 -11.65 -9.54 3.95
C ALA A 130 -11.08 -10.96 4.10
N ASP A 131 -11.64 -11.92 3.37
CA ASP A 131 -11.22 -13.33 3.42
C ASP A 131 -9.81 -13.52 2.87
N TRP A 132 -9.47 -12.82 1.79
CA TRP A 132 -8.11 -12.84 1.27
C TRP A 132 -7.11 -12.28 2.29
N LEU A 133 -7.40 -11.13 2.90
CA LEU A 133 -6.53 -10.53 3.91
C LEU A 133 -6.38 -11.43 5.14
N ARG A 134 -7.46 -12.09 5.57
CA ARG A 134 -7.42 -13.04 6.68
C ARG A 134 -6.56 -14.26 6.34
N ALA A 135 -6.71 -14.81 5.14
CA ALA A 135 -5.91 -15.95 4.67
C ALA A 135 -4.43 -15.59 4.51
N PHE A 136 -4.13 -14.34 4.17
CA PHE A 136 -2.76 -13.82 4.06
C PHE A 136 -2.09 -13.60 5.44
N GLY A 137 -2.87 -13.53 6.53
CA GLY A 137 -2.41 -13.24 7.90
C GLY A 137 -2.59 -11.78 8.32
N GLY A 138 -2.94 -10.89 7.38
CA GLY A 138 -3.24 -9.48 7.64
C GLY A 138 -2.16 -8.71 8.40
N TRP A 139 -2.57 -7.70 9.16
CA TRP A 139 -1.66 -6.89 9.97
C TRP A 139 -0.89 -7.69 11.03
N PRO A 140 -1.50 -8.62 11.78
CA PRO A 140 -0.76 -9.34 12.83
C PRO A 140 0.47 -10.08 12.32
N GLU A 141 0.39 -10.66 11.13
CA GLU A 141 1.52 -11.39 10.55
C GLU A 141 2.62 -10.42 10.03
N VAL A 142 2.23 -9.29 9.46
CA VAL A 142 3.18 -8.23 9.08
C VAL A 142 3.85 -7.65 10.33
N GLU A 143 3.10 -7.37 11.39
CA GLU A 143 3.63 -6.85 12.66
C GLU A 143 4.63 -7.80 13.31
N ARG A 144 4.35 -9.11 13.26
CA ARG A 144 5.28 -10.13 13.73
C ARG A 144 6.63 -10.02 13.02
N HIS A 145 6.61 -9.94 11.68
CA HIS A 145 7.84 -9.77 10.89
C HIS A 145 8.52 -8.43 11.13
N LEU A 146 7.77 -7.33 11.29
CA LEU A 146 8.34 -6.03 11.66
C LEU A 146 9.08 -6.10 13.00
N ASN A 147 8.52 -6.81 13.99
CA ASN A 147 9.16 -7.00 15.29
C ASN A 147 10.45 -7.83 15.18
N GLU A 148 10.49 -8.83 14.31
CA GLU A 148 11.71 -9.60 14.01
C GLU A 148 12.79 -8.72 13.34
N LEU A 149 12.37 -7.75 12.52
CA LEU A 149 13.25 -6.83 11.81
C LEU A 149 13.67 -5.60 12.65
N ASN A 150 13.14 -5.42 13.86
CA ASN A 150 13.33 -4.20 14.67
C ASN A 150 14.79 -3.79 14.93
N GLY A 151 15.77 -4.69 14.77
CA GLY A 151 17.19 -4.36 14.78
C GLY A 151 17.72 -3.81 13.45
N THR A 152 17.09 -4.17 12.33
CA THR A 152 17.54 -3.86 10.95
C THR A 152 16.75 -2.72 10.31
N CYS A 153 15.46 -2.56 10.63
CA CYS A 153 14.64 -1.45 10.12
C CYS A 153 15.16 -0.05 10.48
N TYR A 154 16.08 0.03 11.45
CA TYR A 154 16.61 1.30 11.94
C TYR A 154 18.02 1.59 11.42
N ASN A 155 18.79 0.60 10.96
CA ASN A 155 20.22 0.74 10.74
C ASN A 155 20.74 0.46 9.31
N GLU A 156 20.00 -0.21 8.42
CA GLU A 156 20.45 -0.42 7.03
C GLU A 156 19.27 -0.48 6.05
N PRO A 157 19.48 -0.06 4.78
CA PRO A 157 18.50 -0.29 3.73
C PRO A 157 18.47 -1.79 3.42
N LEU A 158 17.48 -2.51 3.95
CA LEU A 158 17.18 -3.87 3.53
C LEU A 158 16.90 -3.86 2.03
N LEU A 159 17.80 -4.54 1.31
CA LEU A 159 17.70 -4.91 -0.11
C LEU A 159 16.73 -4.02 -0.88
N THR A 160 17.28 -3.04 -1.57
CA THR A 160 16.57 -2.33 -2.61
C THR A 160 15.96 -3.37 -3.56
N VAL A 161 14.69 -3.73 -3.32
CA VAL A 161 13.84 -4.14 -4.42
C VAL A 161 13.65 -2.85 -5.21
N ARG A 162 14.70 -2.48 -5.96
CA ARG A 162 14.57 -1.50 -7.02
C ARG A 162 13.43 -2.07 -7.87
N GLU A 163 12.28 -1.43 -7.88
CA GLU A 163 11.48 -1.46 -9.08
C GLU A 163 12.51 -1.12 -10.15
N ASN A 164 12.84 -2.07 -11.01
CA ASN A 164 13.60 -1.76 -12.20
C ASN A 164 12.88 -0.56 -12.75
N THR A 165 13.58 0.56 -12.85
CA THR A 165 13.11 1.75 -13.50
C THR A 165 12.49 1.26 -14.80
N MET A 166 11.16 1.10 -14.80
CA MET A 166 10.46 0.86 -16.04
C MET A 166 10.74 2.10 -16.85
N ASP A 167 11.50 1.86 -17.91
CA ASP A 167 11.69 2.82 -18.96
C ASP A 167 10.27 3.23 -19.41
N TYR A 168 9.82 4.37 -18.91
CA TYR A 168 8.60 4.99 -19.35
C TYR A 168 8.92 5.58 -20.72
N GLY A 169 9.00 4.70 -21.73
CA GLY A 169 9.03 5.10 -23.12
C GLY A 169 7.76 5.89 -23.40
N VAL A 170 7.81 7.17 -23.11
CA VAL A 170 6.88 8.15 -23.63
C VAL A 170 7.28 8.34 -25.09
N GLU A 171 6.72 7.50 -25.98
CA GLU A 171 6.68 7.83 -27.41
C GLU A 171 5.84 9.10 -27.54
N TYR A 172 6.54 10.22 -27.62
CA TYR A 172 5.94 11.45 -28.12
C TYR A 172 5.64 11.23 -29.60
N ALA A 173 4.38 10.98 -29.93
CA ALA A 173 3.94 11.06 -31.30
C ALA A 173 4.28 12.47 -31.81
N HIS A 174 5.26 12.57 -32.71
CA HIS A 174 5.54 13.78 -33.48
C HIS A 174 4.30 14.06 -34.33
N VAL A 175 3.49 15.01 -33.90
CA VAL A 175 2.50 15.65 -34.77
C VAL A 175 3.27 16.65 -35.63
N SER A 176 3.53 16.27 -36.88
CA SER A 176 4.02 17.22 -37.90
C SER A 176 2.84 18.09 -38.32
N PHE A 177 2.99 19.38 -38.20
CA PHE A 177 2.13 20.37 -38.85
C PHE A 177 2.54 20.56 -40.31
#